data_aec1d3de3d805eefdc5884aa3ca3e360
#
_entry.id   aec1d3de3d805eefdc5884aa3ca3e360
#
_cell.length_a   1.000
_cell.length_b   1.000
_cell.length_c   1.000
_cell.angle_alpha   90.00
_cell.angle_beta   90.00
_cell.angle_gamma   90.00
#
_symmetry.space_group_name_H-M   'P 1'
#
loop_
_entity.id
_entity.type
_entity.pdbx_description
1 polymer ?
#
loop_
_entity_poly.entity_id
_entity_poly.type
_entity_poly.pdbx_seq_one_letter_code
_entity_poly.pdbx_strand_id
1 'polypeptide(L)'
;MMLSIFTLGCSQKTPEVSKTQFSKEALSQKLEDENGKNISVQEILNQHKGKVLVIDFWAGWCRDCLQALPKTEELEKNNPNIDFVFFSLERSKEKFDSSLERFNMKEKENYWFASGWKNDFNNYIDLNWIPRYMVIDQKSDIAKYYAISPEDPEIQATIDKLK
;
A
#
# COMPACT_ATOMS: atom_id res chain seq x y z
N MET A 1 35.46 29.16 13.76
CA MET A 1 35.47 27.72 13.46
C MET A 1 34.00 27.25 13.58
N MET A 2 33.26 27.26 12.44
CA MET A 2 31.81 26.88 12.40
C MET A 2 31.70 25.38 12.22
N LEU A 3 31.11 24.72 13.20
CA LEU A 3 30.83 23.27 13.18
C LEU A 3 29.51 23.06 12.43
N SER A 4 29.56 22.62 11.17
CA SER A 4 28.38 22.21 10.41
C SER A 4 27.91 20.85 10.92
N ILE A 5 26.75 20.84 11.58
CA ILE A 5 26.06 19.60 11.97
C ILE A 5 25.34 19.07 10.73
N PHE A 6 25.89 18.02 10.11
CA PHE A 6 25.19 17.24 9.09
C PHE A 6 24.15 16.38 9.81
N THR A 7 22.88 16.78 9.75
CA THR A 7 21.77 15.89 10.09
C THR A 7 21.60 14.89 8.94
N LEU A 8 21.97 13.63 9.18
CA LEU A 8 21.58 12.52 8.30
C LEU A 8 20.06 12.33 8.47
N GLY A 9 19.27 13.05 7.70
CA GLY A 9 17.85 12.76 7.52
C GLY A 9 17.74 11.49 6.70
N CYS A 10 17.05 10.47 7.21
CA CYS A 10 16.53 9.36 6.39
C CYS A 10 15.63 9.96 5.32
N SER A 11 16.18 10.18 4.13
CA SER A 11 15.46 10.78 3.01
C SER A 11 14.64 9.67 2.33
N GLN A 12 13.32 9.82 2.35
CA GLN A 12 12.42 9.11 1.45
C GLN A 12 12.86 9.41 0.01
N LYS A 13 13.27 8.39 -0.73
CA LYS A 13 13.54 8.56 -2.15
C LYS A 13 12.24 8.35 -2.92
N THR A 14 11.69 9.42 -3.47
CA THR A 14 10.67 9.33 -4.50
C THR A 14 11.24 8.56 -5.69
N PRO A 15 10.52 7.57 -6.24
CA PRO A 15 10.97 6.84 -7.42
C PRO A 15 11.24 7.79 -8.59
N GLU A 16 12.36 7.59 -9.28
CA GLU A 16 12.74 8.42 -10.44
C GLU A 16 11.83 8.17 -11.66
N VAL A 17 11.24 6.97 -11.75
CA VAL A 17 10.40 6.57 -12.86
C VAL A 17 9.08 6.00 -12.35
N SER A 18 7.98 6.60 -12.74
CA SER A 18 6.64 6.06 -12.51
C SER A 18 6.34 4.94 -13.49
N LYS A 19 5.74 3.85 -12.98
CA LYS A 19 5.28 2.73 -13.79
C LYS A 19 3.76 2.78 -13.93
N THR A 20 3.26 2.36 -15.08
CA THR A 20 1.83 2.34 -15.39
C THR A 20 1.24 0.93 -15.44
N GLN A 21 2.09 -0.10 -15.48
CA GLN A 21 1.69 -1.51 -15.49
C GLN A 21 2.58 -2.31 -14.54
N PHE A 22 2.12 -3.48 -14.13
CA PHE A 22 2.91 -4.42 -13.34
C PHE A 22 3.65 -5.41 -14.24
N SER A 23 4.84 -5.85 -13.80
CA SER A 23 5.53 -6.97 -14.44
C SER A 23 4.87 -8.30 -14.07
N LYS A 24 5.12 -9.36 -14.86
CA LYS A 24 4.62 -10.70 -14.56
C LYS A 24 5.14 -11.23 -13.22
N GLU A 25 6.40 -10.95 -12.91
CA GLU A 25 7.05 -11.34 -11.66
C GLU A 25 6.37 -10.67 -10.48
N ALA A 26 6.13 -9.34 -10.55
CA ALA A 26 5.40 -8.60 -9.53
C ALA A 26 3.98 -9.15 -9.34
N LEU A 27 3.26 -9.44 -10.42
CA LEU A 27 1.91 -10.01 -10.36
C LEU A 27 1.88 -11.42 -9.76
N SER A 28 2.96 -12.19 -9.91
CA SER A 28 3.08 -13.55 -9.37
C SER A 28 3.45 -13.59 -7.89
N GLN A 29 3.84 -12.45 -7.29
CA GLN A 29 4.19 -12.37 -5.87
C GLN A 29 3.03 -12.82 -5.01
N LYS A 30 3.32 -13.72 -4.05
CA LYS A 30 2.34 -14.22 -3.08
C LYS A 30 2.33 -13.38 -1.82
N LEU A 31 1.13 -13.17 -1.31
CA LEU A 31 0.81 -12.67 0.02
C LEU A 31 -0.03 -13.72 0.75
N GLU A 32 -0.17 -13.58 2.06
CA GLU A 32 -1.10 -14.37 2.86
C GLU A 32 -2.28 -13.51 3.30
N ASP A 33 -3.48 -14.06 3.23
CA ASP A 33 -4.66 -13.45 3.86
C ASP A 33 -4.66 -13.69 5.39
N GLU A 34 -5.66 -13.18 6.09
CA GLU A 34 -5.80 -13.36 7.53
C GLU A 34 -5.93 -14.84 7.96
N ASN A 35 -6.40 -15.71 7.07
CA ASN A 35 -6.53 -17.15 7.32
C ASN A 35 -5.27 -17.96 6.97
N GLY A 36 -4.19 -17.28 6.54
CA GLY A 36 -2.93 -17.90 6.12
C GLY A 36 -2.98 -18.51 4.72
N LYS A 37 -4.00 -18.19 3.93
CA LYS A 37 -4.09 -18.63 2.53
C LYS A 37 -3.21 -17.77 1.65
N ASN A 38 -2.37 -18.43 0.85
CA ASN A 38 -1.57 -17.75 -0.15
C ASN A 38 -2.42 -17.29 -1.35
N ILE A 39 -2.25 -16.04 -1.73
CA ILE A 39 -2.90 -15.41 -2.88
C ILE A 39 -1.89 -14.53 -3.62
N SER A 40 -1.89 -14.57 -4.95
CA SER A 40 -1.00 -13.71 -5.74
C SER A 40 -1.56 -12.29 -5.87
N VAL A 41 -0.68 -11.31 -6.12
CA VAL A 41 -1.09 -9.95 -6.46
C VAL A 41 -2.06 -9.95 -7.64
N GLN A 42 -1.81 -10.78 -8.67
CA GLN A 42 -2.72 -10.92 -9.81
C GLN A 42 -4.13 -11.35 -9.41
N GLU A 43 -4.23 -12.33 -8.50
CA GLU A 43 -5.53 -12.81 -8.01
C GLU A 43 -6.25 -11.71 -7.21
N ILE A 44 -5.53 -10.96 -6.37
CA ILE A 44 -6.09 -9.82 -5.63
C ILE A 44 -6.60 -8.75 -6.62
N LEU A 45 -5.79 -8.33 -7.58
CA LEU A 45 -6.21 -7.34 -8.56
C LEU A 45 -7.41 -7.81 -9.41
N ASN A 46 -7.47 -9.10 -9.74
CA ASN A 46 -8.60 -9.67 -10.49
C ASN A 46 -9.93 -9.62 -9.72
N GLN A 47 -9.90 -9.70 -8.38
CA GLN A 47 -11.09 -9.57 -7.54
C GLN A 47 -11.69 -8.15 -7.59
N HIS A 48 -10.86 -7.14 -7.87
CA HIS A 48 -11.24 -5.74 -7.96
C HIS A 48 -11.38 -5.22 -9.40
N LYS A 49 -11.27 -6.11 -10.40
CA LYS A 49 -11.36 -5.70 -11.80
C LYS A 49 -12.72 -5.05 -12.10
N GLY A 50 -12.68 -3.92 -12.79
CA GLY A 50 -13.87 -3.10 -13.07
C GLY A 50 -14.12 -2.00 -12.05
N LYS A 51 -13.36 -1.96 -10.96
CA LYS A 51 -13.40 -0.89 -9.96
C LYS A 51 -12.05 -0.20 -9.82
N VAL A 52 -12.06 1.04 -9.40
CA VAL A 52 -10.85 1.71 -8.95
C VAL A 52 -10.47 1.14 -7.58
N LEU A 53 -9.20 0.83 -7.40
CA LEU A 53 -8.65 0.25 -6.17
C LEU A 53 -7.54 1.15 -5.61
N VAL A 54 -7.59 1.43 -4.31
CA VAL A 54 -6.48 2.02 -3.57
C VAL A 54 -5.76 0.93 -2.79
N ILE A 55 -4.43 0.85 -2.93
CA ILE A 55 -3.58 -0.03 -2.13
C ILE A 55 -2.87 0.84 -1.09
N ASP A 56 -3.06 0.50 0.20
CA ASP A 56 -2.37 1.10 1.35
C ASP A 56 -1.33 0.10 1.90
N PHE A 57 -0.06 0.49 1.89
CA PHE A 57 1.04 -0.30 2.45
C PHE A 57 1.32 0.17 3.87
N TRP A 58 1.18 -0.73 4.84
CA TRP A 58 1.24 -0.38 6.24
C TRP A 58 1.90 -1.46 7.12
N ALA A 59 2.08 -1.15 8.39
CA ALA A 59 2.39 -2.11 9.45
C ALA A 59 2.04 -1.52 10.83
N GLY A 60 1.73 -2.36 11.80
CA GLY A 60 1.37 -1.92 13.15
C GLY A 60 2.54 -1.34 13.94
N TRP A 61 3.79 -1.60 13.55
CA TRP A 61 4.98 -0.95 14.11
C TRP A 61 5.28 0.42 13.46
N CYS A 62 4.60 0.77 12.39
CA CYS A 62 4.80 2.00 11.64
C CYS A 62 3.94 3.13 12.22
N ARG A 63 4.55 4.02 13.01
CA ARG A 63 3.87 5.15 13.64
C ARG A 63 3.13 6.03 12.63
N ASP A 64 3.79 6.38 11.53
CA ASP A 64 3.22 7.26 10.51
C ASP A 64 2.04 6.59 9.81
N CYS A 65 2.09 5.25 9.61
CA CYS A 65 0.96 4.49 9.08
C CYS A 65 -0.26 4.57 10.02
N LEU A 66 -0.04 4.38 11.34
CA LEU A 66 -1.11 4.45 12.33
C LEU A 66 -1.74 5.84 12.42
N GLN A 67 -0.94 6.89 12.28
CA GLN A 67 -1.45 8.26 12.21
C GLN A 67 -2.25 8.54 10.93
N ALA A 68 -1.92 7.84 9.84
CA ALA A 68 -2.60 7.98 8.56
C ALA A 68 -3.94 7.20 8.50
N LEU A 69 -4.14 6.12 9.28
CA LEU A 69 -5.34 5.28 9.21
C LEU A 69 -6.66 6.06 9.30
N PRO A 70 -6.86 7.02 10.23
CA PRO A 70 -8.11 7.80 10.26
C PRO A 70 -8.35 8.60 8.98
N LYS A 71 -7.28 9.04 8.31
CA LYS A 71 -7.36 9.77 7.03
C LYS A 71 -7.63 8.84 5.86
N THR A 72 -7.09 7.62 5.89
CA THR A 72 -7.45 6.57 4.93
C THR A 72 -8.92 6.21 5.07
N GLU A 73 -9.46 6.10 6.29
CA GLU A 73 -10.90 5.87 6.51
C GLU A 73 -11.77 7.03 6.00
N GLU A 74 -11.31 8.28 6.14
CA GLU A 74 -12.00 9.43 5.59
C GLU A 74 -12.01 9.37 4.05
N LEU A 75 -10.88 9.00 3.43
CA LEU A 75 -10.79 8.78 1.99
C LEU A 75 -11.74 7.68 1.51
N GLU A 76 -11.84 6.56 2.23
CA GLU A 76 -12.82 5.49 1.95
C GLU A 76 -14.26 6.02 2.00
N LYS A 77 -14.63 6.71 3.08
CA LYS A 77 -15.99 7.27 3.27
C LYS A 77 -16.38 8.25 2.16
N ASN A 78 -15.43 9.04 1.69
CA ASN A 78 -15.64 9.99 0.61
C ASN A 78 -15.71 9.33 -0.78
N ASN A 79 -15.31 8.06 -0.89
CA ASN A 79 -15.26 7.33 -2.15
C ASN A 79 -15.92 5.93 -2.03
N PRO A 80 -17.23 5.85 -1.72
CA PRO A 80 -17.91 4.58 -1.41
C PRO A 80 -17.99 3.60 -2.59
N ASN A 81 -17.68 4.03 -3.80
CA ASN A 81 -17.77 3.23 -5.03
C ASN A 81 -16.42 2.67 -5.48
N ILE A 82 -15.34 2.87 -4.71
CA ILE A 82 -14.03 2.31 -4.99
C ILE A 82 -13.64 1.30 -3.90
N ASP A 83 -12.70 0.45 -4.21
CA ASP A 83 -12.22 -0.56 -3.28
C ASP A 83 -10.90 -0.14 -2.62
N PHE A 84 -10.65 -0.64 -1.42
CA PHE A 84 -9.41 -0.45 -0.68
C PHE A 84 -8.87 -1.81 -0.25
N VAL A 85 -7.57 -2.03 -0.44
CA VAL A 85 -6.84 -3.18 0.12
C VAL A 85 -5.61 -2.71 0.87
N PHE A 86 -5.26 -3.44 1.91
CA PHE A 86 -4.15 -3.11 2.79
C PHE A 86 -3.08 -4.19 2.69
N PHE A 87 -1.87 -3.80 2.29
CA PHE A 87 -0.71 -4.69 2.17
C PHE A 87 0.22 -4.47 3.36
N SER A 88 0.34 -5.48 4.21
CA SER A 88 1.09 -5.38 5.46
C SER A 88 2.54 -5.81 5.30
N LEU A 89 3.44 -5.00 5.86
CA LEU A 89 4.88 -5.24 6.02
C LEU A 89 5.21 -5.72 7.45
N GLU A 90 4.29 -6.38 8.12
CA GLU A 90 4.54 -6.95 9.45
C GLU A 90 5.66 -8.01 9.41
N ARG A 91 6.34 -8.14 10.55
CA ARG A 91 7.54 -9.00 10.66
C ARG A 91 7.22 -10.47 10.82
N SER A 92 5.99 -10.82 11.20
CA SER A 92 5.52 -12.19 11.36
C SER A 92 4.00 -12.27 11.25
N LYS A 93 3.48 -13.47 11.00
CA LYS A 93 2.02 -13.72 10.97
C LYS A 93 1.35 -13.36 12.28
N GLU A 94 1.97 -13.71 13.41
CA GLU A 94 1.48 -13.37 14.75
C GLU A 94 1.35 -11.84 14.92
N LYS A 95 2.34 -11.08 14.45
CA LYS A 95 2.29 -9.61 14.50
C LYS A 95 1.23 -9.05 13.56
N PHE A 96 1.06 -9.64 12.39
CA PHE A 96 -0.01 -9.28 11.47
C PHE A 96 -1.38 -9.45 12.12
N ASP A 97 -1.68 -10.65 12.66
CA ASP A 97 -2.95 -10.95 13.32
C ASP A 97 -3.22 -10.01 14.51
N SER A 98 -2.22 -9.81 15.36
CA SER A 98 -2.36 -8.92 16.52
C SER A 98 -2.54 -7.45 16.12
N SER A 99 -1.95 -7.00 15.01
CA SER A 99 -2.13 -5.65 14.49
C SER A 99 -3.52 -5.45 13.90
N LEU A 100 -4.06 -6.43 13.18
CA LEU A 100 -5.44 -6.39 12.68
C LEU A 100 -6.45 -6.19 13.82
N GLU A 101 -6.24 -6.90 14.94
CA GLU A 101 -7.10 -6.78 16.11
C GLU A 101 -6.92 -5.43 16.82
N ARG A 102 -5.67 -5.09 17.10
CA ARG A 102 -5.32 -3.90 17.89
C ARG A 102 -5.76 -2.59 17.24
N PHE A 103 -5.72 -2.52 15.90
CA PHE A 103 -6.01 -1.30 15.14
C PHE A 103 -7.36 -1.36 14.40
N ASN A 104 -8.24 -2.32 14.76
CA ASN A 104 -9.57 -2.49 14.17
C ASN A 104 -9.55 -2.68 12.64
N MET A 105 -8.55 -3.41 12.14
CA MET A 105 -8.37 -3.66 10.72
C MET A 105 -9.01 -4.97 10.23
N LYS A 106 -9.62 -5.78 11.10
CA LYS A 106 -10.24 -7.08 10.73
C LYS A 106 -11.38 -6.99 9.73
N GLU A 107 -12.11 -5.85 9.73
CA GLU A 107 -13.20 -5.60 8.78
C GLU A 107 -12.71 -5.06 7.44
N LYS A 108 -11.40 -4.83 7.31
CA LYS A 108 -10.74 -4.36 6.09
C LYS A 108 -10.13 -5.53 5.34
N GLU A 109 -10.00 -5.40 4.03
CA GLU A 109 -9.32 -6.40 3.21
C GLU A 109 -7.81 -6.28 3.35
N ASN A 110 -7.21 -7.22 4.07
CA ASN A 110 -5.79 -7.20 4.43
C ASN A 110 -5.05 -8.42 3.89
N TYR A 111 -3.83 -8.18 3.41
CA TYR A 111 -2.88 -9.21 2.99
C TYR A 111 -1.50 -8.91 3.55
N TRP A 112 -0.76 -9.95 3.90
CA TRP A 112 0.56 -9.84 4.51
C TRP A 112 1.66 -10.41 3.60
N PHE A 113 2.75 -9.65 3.44
CA PHE A 113 3.96 -10.13 2.78
C PHE A 113 4.78 -11.02 3.71
N ALA A 114 4.54 -12.34 3.72
CA ALA A 114 5.37 -13.31 4.46
C ALA A 114 6.84 -13.28 4.02
N SER A 115 7.11 -12.85 2.79
CA SER A 115 8.46 -12.62 2.24
C SER A 115 9.14 -11.35 2.76
N GLY A 116 8.43 -10.49 3.52
CA GLY A 116 8.94 -9.23 4.03
C GLY A 116 9.12 -8.15 2.96
N TRP A 117 10.09 -7.24 3.19
CA TRP A 117 10.31 -6.08 2.33
C TRP A 117 10.86 -6.40 0.95
N LYS A 118 11.76 -7.40 0.86
CA LYS A 118 12.46 -7.74 -0.38
C LYS A 118 11.76 -8.90 -1.07
N ASN A 119 10.94 -8.58 -2.03
CA ASN A 119 10.24 -9.52 -2.89
C ASN A 119 10.03 -8.89 -4.27
N ASP A 120 9.55 -9.68 -5.22
CA ASP A 120 9.43 -9.22 -6.61
C ASP A 120 8.47 -8.04 -6.77
N PHE A 121 7.36 -8.02 -6.02
CA PHE A 121 6.39 -6.93 -6.08
C PHE A 121 6.95 -5.65 -5.46
N ASN A 122 7.45 -5.72 -4.22
CA ASN A 122 7.97 -4.56 -3.51
C ASN A 122 9.20 -3.96 -4.21
N ASN A 123 10.08 -4.81 -4.76
CA ASN A 123 11.22 -4.36 -5.55
C ASN A 123 10.76 -3.67 -6.84
N TYR A 124 9.74 -4.24 -7.51
CA TYR A 124 9.20 -3.67 -8.75
C TYR A 124 8.62 -2.27 -8.55
N ILE A 125 7.88 -2.06 -7.46
CA ILE A 125 7.26 -0.75 -7.17
C ILE A 125 8.20 0.20 -6.41
N ASP A 126 9.47 -0.14 -6.25
CA ASP A 126 10.46 0.66 -5.50
C ASP A 126 9.99 0.98 -4.06
N LEU A 127 9.38 -0.03 -3.39
CA LEU A 127 8.89 0.14 -2.03
C LEU A 127 10.06 0.23 -1.05
N ASN A 128 10.30 1.43 -0.55
CA ASN A 128 11.40 1.73 0.39
C ASN A 128 10.92 2.47 1.65
N TRP A 129 9.63 2.77 1.72
CA TRP A 129 8.99 3.50 2.81
C TRP A 129 7.52 3.14 2.95
N ILE A 130 6.99 3.19 4.17
CA ILE A 130 5.57 3.15 4.48
C ILE A 130 5.21 4.30 5.45
N PRO A 131 3.99 4.84 5.41
CA PRO A 131 2.91 4.44 4.52
C PRO A 131 3.20 4.73 3.05
N ARG A 132 2.68 3.95 2.17
CA ARG A 132 2.72 4.12 0.72
C ARG A 132 1.34 3.86 0.15
N TYR A 133 0.91 4.67 -0.81
CA TYR A 133 -0.37 4.52 -1.49
C TYR A 133 -0.17 4.38 -2.99
N MET A 134 -1.02 3.57 -3.61
CA MET A 134 -1.14 3.46 -5.06
C MET A 134 -2.61 3.49 -5.45
N VAL A 135 -2.93 4.07 -6.61
CA VAL A 135 -4.26 3.97 -7.21
C VAL A 135 -4.17 3.12 -8.46
N ILE A 136 -5.02 2.11 -8.53
CA ILE A 136 -5.11 1.15 -9.62
C ILE A 136 -6.45 1.37 -10.34
N ASP A 137 -6.42 1.39 -11.66
CA ASP A 137 -7.61 1.59 -12.48
C ASP A 137 -8.45 0.30 -12.65
N GLN A 138 -9.58 0.41 -13.32
CA GLN A 138 -10.54 -0.69 -13.55
C GLN A 138 -9.96 -1.81 -14.43
N LYS A 139 -8.83 -1.58 -15.11
CA LYS A 139 -8.12 -2.57 -15.94
C LYS A 139 -6.98 -3.25 -15.19
N SER A 140 -6.73 -2.86 -13.95
CA SER A 140 -5.59 -3.26 -13.12
C SER A 140 -4.26 -2.60 -13.53
N ASP A 141 -4.30 -1.49 -14.25
CA ASP A 141 -3.14 -0.66 -14.53
C ASP A 141 -2.89 0.36 -13.41
N ILE A 142 -1.66 0.81 -13.26
CA ILE A 142 -1.25 1.76 -12.21
C ILE A 142 -1.61 3.18 -12.66
N ALA A 143 -2.64 3.77 -12.06
CA ALA A 143 -3.07 5.13 -12.34
C ALA A 143 -2.31 6.17 -11.51
N LYS A 144 -1.99 5.87 -10.24
CA LYS A 144 -1.10 6.65 -9.39
C LYS A 144 -0.05 5.73 -8.78
N TYR A 145 1.20 5.96 -9.12
CA TYR A 145 2.31 5.09 -8.73
C TYR A 145 2.81 5.33 -7.30
N TYR A 146 2.84 6.59 -6.87
CA TYR A 146 3.50 6.98 -5.63
C TYR A 146 2.73 8.07 -4.89
N ALA A 147 2.40 7.79 -3.63
CA ALA A 147 2.00 8.75 -2.61
C ALA A 147 2.37 8.20 -1.23
N ILE A 148 2.63 9.06 -0.26
CA ILE A 148 3.03 8.70 1.11
C ILE A 148 2.05 9.22 2.17
N SER A 149 0.97 9.81 1.72
CA SER A 149 -0.13 10.29 2.57
C SER A 149 -1.45 10.06 1.87
N PRO A 150 -2.51 9.63 2.59
CA PRO A 150 -3.85 9.54 2.02
C PRO A 150 -4.45 10.93 1.71
N GLU A 151 -3.87 11.98 2.27
CA GLU A 151 -4.24 13.38 2.00
C GLU A 151 -3.52 13.98 0.77
N ASP A 152 -2.71 13.19 0.05
CA ASP A 152 -2.13 13.64 -1.22
C ASP A 152 -3.25 13.98 -2.20
N PRO A 153 -3.38 15.27 -2.62
CA PRO A 153 -4.49 15.70 -3.48
C PRO A 153 -4.53 14.99 -4.83
N GLU A 154 -3.40 14.44 -5.29
CA GLU A 154 -3.36 13.67 -6.52
C GLU A 154 -4.03 12.29 -6.38
N ILE A 155 -4.18 11.73 -5.18
CA ILE A 155 -4.96 10.49 -4.98
C ILE A 155 -6.41 10.76 -5.34
N GLN A 156 -7.05 11.76 -4.71
CA GLN A 156 -8.44 12.09 -4.99
C GLN A 156 -8.64 12.56 -6.43
N ALA A 157 -7.74 13.38 -6.96
CA ALA A 157 -7.79 13.83 -8.35
C ALA A 157 -7.69 12.66 -9.35
N THR A 158 -6.88 11.63 -9.05
CA THR A 158 -6.78 10.42 -9.87
C THR A 158 -8.07 9.60 -9.79
N ILE A 159 -8.61 9.38 -8.58
CA ILE A 159 -9.88 8.70 -8.37
C ILE A 159 -11.00 9.38 -9.16
N ASP A 160 -11.09 10.70 -9.09
CA ASP A 160 -12.15 11.47 -9.76
C ASP A 160 -12.09 11.41 -11.29
N LYS A 161 -10.89 11.25 -11.85
CA LYS A 161 -10.71 11.04 -13.30
C LYS A 161 -11.11 9.64 -13.78
N LEU A 162 -11.17 8.67 -12.88
CA LEU A 162 -11.43 7.25 -13.18
C LEU A 162 -12.89 6.85 -12.91
N LYS A 163 -13.68 7.72 -12.28
CA LYS A 163 -15.10 7.48 -11.98
C LYS A 163 -16.02 7.55 -13.19
#